data_4ef984c8635b306a391df4566c053fc7
#
_entry.id   4ef984c8635b306a391df4566c053fc7
#
_cell.length_a   1.000
_cell.length_b   1.000
_cell.length_c   1.000
_cell.angle_alpha   90.00
_cell.angle_beta   90.00
_cell.angle_gamma   90.00
#
_symmetry.space_group_name_H-M   'P 1'
#
loop_
_entity.id
_entity.type
_entity.pdbx_description
1 polymer ?
#
loop_
_entity_poly.entity_id
_entity_poly.type
_entity_poly.pdbx_seq_one_letter_code
_entity_poly.pdbx_strand_id
1 'polypeptide(L)'
;MLFGKNPKRFFVSCDFRIGRFRNDESDLITQDVVEGNILQMVNRIIELLRSKYLLSPIHYEGITRIEQLEIPEDVLREAICNAIVHRDYMGVHTQMKVYDDCIMLWNDGKLPEGIDQEKLFAEHASQPRNRNIANAFYKAGFIETWGRGINKIRQGLKKMGLPEPTIENHVSGTLITIYRNVGVNGTNNTNNVGNKCRKHVGNEPY
;
A
#
# COMPACT_ATOMS: atom_id res chain seq x y z
N MET A 1 9.48 14.55 12.33
CA MET A 1 9.05 13.70 11.22
C MET A 1 8.50 14.54 10.06
N LEU A 2 7.59 15.46 10.28
CA LEU A 2 7.01 16.29 9.22
C LEU A 2 8.02 17.26 8.58
N PHE A 3 8.85 17.92 9.39
CA PHE A 3 9.74 19.00 8.94
C PHE A 3 11.21 18.81 9.30
N GLY A 4 11.54 17.73 10.01
CA GLY A 4 12.92 17.44 10.42
C GLY A 4 13.77 16.95 9.24
N LYS A 5 15.01 17.45 9.14
CA LYS A 5 15.98 16.98 8.14
C LYS A 5 16.39 15.52 8.35
N ASN A 6 16.42 15.06 9.60
CA ASN A 6 16.75 13.68 9.95
C ASN A 6 15.77 13.13 11.02
N PRO A 7 14.61 12.63 10.62
CA PRO A 7 13.63 12.03 11.54
C PRO A 7 14.16 10.82 12.30
N LYS A 8 15.09 10.04 11.73
CA LYS A 8 15.68 8.85 12.36
C LYS A 8 16.40 9.13 13.67
N ARG A 9 16.81 10.37 13.90
CA ARG A 9 17.42 10.78 15.19
C ARG A 9 16.44 10.58 16.37
N PHE A 10 15.14 10.63 16.13
CA PHE A 10 14.10 10.52 17.15
C PHE A 10 13.29 9.23 17.03
N PHE A 11 13.13 8.72 15.81
CA PHE A 11 12.36 7.53 15.48
C PHE A 11 13.20 6.64 14.55
N VAL A 12 13.90 5.69 15.12
CA VAL A 12 14.89 4.86 14.41
C VAL A 12 14.28 4.14 13.22
N SER A 13 13.05 3.66 13.38
CA SER A 13 12.35 2.87 12.36
C SER A 13 11.41 3.69 11.47
N CYS A 14 11.58 5.01 11.32
CA CYS A 14 10.66 5.85 10.53
C CYS A 14 10.83 5.74 9.01
N ASP A 15 11.64 4.80 8.54
CA ASP A 15 11.81 4.48 7.12
C ASP A 15 10.65 3.64 6.54
N PHE A 16 10.59 3.61 5.22
CA PHE A 16 9.69 2.79 4.44
C PHE A 16 10.52 1.89 3.53
N ARG A 17 10.31 0.59 3.58
CA ARG A 17 11.07 -0.40 2.80
C ARG A 17 10.20 -1.00 1.71
N ILE A 18 10.75 -1.09 0.50
CA ILE A 18 10.08 -1.71 -0.64
C ILE A 18 10.98 -2.83 -1.12
N GLY A 19 10.44 -4.04 -1.23
CA GLY A 19 11.13 -5.21 -1.77
C GLY A 19 10.35 -5.80 -2.95
N ARG A 20 11.07 -6.21 -4.01
CA ARG A 20 10.54 -7.03 -5.09
C ARG A 20 10.90 -8.49 -4.81
N PHE A 21 9.92 -9.33 -4.75
CA PHE A 21 10.06 -10.77 -4.50
C PHE A 21 9.54 -11.57 -5.70
N ARG A 22 10.07 -12.77 -5.90
CA ARG A 22 9.65 -13.65 -6.99
C ARG A 22 8.56 -14.63 -6.54
N ASN A 23 8.91 -15.57 -5.66
CA ASN A 23 7.99 -16.64 -5.25
C ASN A 23 7.57 -16.53 -3.79
N ASP A 24 8.51 -16.20 -2.91
CA ASP A 24 8.31 -16.10 -1.47
C ASP A 24 9.24 -15.06 -0.84
N GLU A 25 9.19 -14.92 0.46
CA GLU A 25 9.96 -13.92 1.21
C GLU A 25 11.46 -14.12 1.21
N SER A 26 11.94 -15.34 0.88
CA SER A 26 13.38 -15.64 0.76
C SER A 26 13.95 -15.25 -0.60
N ASP A 27 13.10 -15.06 -1.61
CA ASP A 27 13.50 -14.80 -3.01
C ASP A 27 13.44 -13.29 -3.33
N LEU A 28 14.19 -12.49 -2.57
CA LEU A 28 14.30 -11.04 -2.75
C LEU A 28 15.14 -10.71 -4.00
N ILE A 29 14.53 -10.05 -4.98
CA ILE A 29 15.18 -9.63 -6.23
C ILE A 29 15.89 -8.29 -6.06
N THR A 30 15.20 -7.31 -5.47
CA THR A 30 15.73 -5.95 -5.23
C THR A 30 14.98 -5.29 -4.10
N GLN A 31 15.63 -4.32 -3.46
CA GLN A 31 15.00 -3.53 -2.40
C GLN A 31 15.43 -2.07 -2.45
N ASP A 32 14.58 -1.20 -1.92
CA ASP A 32 14.85 0.21 -1.68
C ASP A 32 14.40 0.60 -0.28
N VAL A 33 15.11 1.55 0.31
CA VAL A 33 14.76 2.17 1.59
C VAL A 33 14.50 3.64 1.36
N VAL A 34 13.29 4.10 1.68
CA VAL A 34 12.90 5.50 1.59
C VAL A 34 12.92 6.12 2.97
N GLU A 35 13.79 7.13 3.12
CA GLU A 35 14.02 7.85 4.36
C GLU A 35 13.72 9.34 4.20
N GLY A 36 13.65 10.02 5.33
CA GLY A 36 13.53 11.48 5.38
C GLY A 36 12.16 11.97 5.86
N ASN A 37 11.77 13.11 5.35
CA ASN A 37 10.53 13.77 5.71
C ASN A 37 9.33 13.00 5.13
N ILE A 38 8.33 12.71 5.96
CA ILE A 38 7.20 11.85 5.56
C ILE A 38 6.32 12.44 4.43
N LEU A 39 6.28 13.77 4.26
CA LEU A 39 5.57 14.38 3.14
C LEU A 39 6.30 14.12 1.80
N GLN A 40 7.63 14.20 1.80
CA GLN A 40 8.44 13.87 0.63
C GLN A 40 8.49 12.37 0.37
N MET A 41 8.44 11.56 1.43
CA MET A 41 8.48 10.10 1.38
C MET A 41 7.36 9.55 0.49
N VAL A 42 6.13 10.04 0.62
CA VAL A 42 4.98 9.59 -0.21
C VAL A 42 5.29 9.72 -1.70
N ASN A 43 5.77 10.88 -2.13
CA ASN A 43 6.08 11.11 -3.54
C ASN A 43 7.24 10.23 -4.03
N ARG A 44 8.31 10.09 -3.21
CA ARG A 44 9.45 9.20 -3.54
C ARG A 44 9.03 7.74 -3.67
N ILE A 45 8.14 7.26 -2.81
CA ILE A 45 7.61 5.89 -2.90
C ILE A 45 6.84 5.72 -4.22
N ILE A 46 5.96 6.66 -4.58
CA ILE A 46 5.21 6.61 -5.83
C ILE A 46 6.13 6.63 -7.05
N GLU A 47 7.17 7.48 -7.05
CA GLU A 47 8.18 7.51 -8.12
C GLU A 47 8.92 6.18 -8.27
N LEU A 48 9.34 5.56 -7.15
CA LEU A 48 9.98 4.26 -7.16
C LEU A 48 9.04 3.16 -7.67
N LEU A 49 7.79 3.16 -7.21
CA LEU A 49 6.79 2.19 -7.69
C LEU A 49 6.60 2.30 -9.19
N ARG A 50 6.45 3.51 -9.72
CA ARG A 50 6.27 3.76 -11.16
C ARG A 50 7.50 3.36 -11.99
N SER A 51 8.69 3.70 -11.51
CA SER A 51 9.93 3.53 -12.30
C SER A 51 10.56 2.14 -12.21
N LYS A 52 10.28 1.38 -11.14
CA LYS A 52 11.05 0.16 -10.84
C LYS A 52 10.20 -1.07 -10.50
N TYR A 53 9.05 -0.88 -9.86
CA TYR A 53 8.32 -2.00 -9.26
C TYR A 53 7.05 -2.39 -9.99
N LEU A 54 6.39 -1.44 -10.65
CA LEU A 54 5.10 -1.65 -11.29
C LEU A 54 5.20 -1.50 -12.81
N LEU A 55 4.28 -2.15 -13.49
CA LEU A 55 4.16 -2.07 -14.94
C LEU A 55 3.28 -0.88 -15.32
N SER A 56 3.66 -0.22 -16.42
CA SER A 56 2.85 0.80 -17.08
C SER A 56 2.55 0.34 -18.50
N PRO A 57 1.56 -0.56 -18.67
CA PRO A 57 1.18 -1.04 -20.01
C PRO A 57 0.77 0.14 -20.90
N ILE A 58 1.23 0.07 -22.15
CA ILE A 58 0.86 1.03 -23.18
C ILE A 58 -0.29 0.44 -23.98
N HIS A 59 -1.36 1.21 -24.13
CA HIS A 59 -2.45 0.90 -25.05
C HIS A 59 -2.78 2.14 -25.89
N TYR A 60 -3.55 1.95 -26.96
CA TYR A 60 -3.93 3.03 -27.87
C TYR A 60 -5.44 3.18 -27.87
N GLU A 61 -5.90 4.42 -27.71
CA GLU A 61 -7.28 4.83 -27.97
C GLU A 61 -7.29 5.67 -29.25
N GLY A 62 -7.67 5.05 -30.35
CA GLY A 62 -7.48 5.63 -31.68
C GLY A 62 -6.00 5.85 -31.98
N ILE A 63 -5.60 7.11 -32.20
CA ILE A 63 -4.20 7.52 -32.44
C ILE A 63 -3.47 7.94 -31.16
N THR A 64 -4.16 8.01 -30.02
CA THR A 64 -3.58 8.49 -28.75
C THR A 64 -2.96 7.32 -28.01
N ARG A 65 -1.65 7.43 -27.73
CA ARG A 65 -0.93 6.51 -26.86
C ARG A 65 -1.30 6.83 -25.41
N ILE A 66 -1.79 5.82 -24.69
CA ILE A 66 -2.08 5.89 -23.27
C ILE A 66 -1.13 4.95 -22.54
N GLU A 67 -0.45 5.50 -21.54
CA GLU A 67 0.39 4.74 -20.63
C GLU A 67 -0.22 4.85 -19.24
N GLN A 68 -0.76 3.75 -18.76
CA GLN A 68 -1.47 3.72 -17.48
C GLN A 68 -0.81 2.73 -16.56
N LEU A 69 -0.53 3.16 -15.33
CA LEU A 69 0.00 2.27 -14.30
C LEU A 69 -1.02 1.15 -14.01
N GLU A 70 -0.53 -0.08 -13.87
CA GLU A 70 -1.37 -1.28 -13.63
C GLU A 70 -2.23 -1.18 -12.35
N ILE A 71 -1.79 -0.40 -11.37
CA ILE A 71 -2.57 0.01 -10.20
C ILE A 71 -2.65 1.53 -10.21
N PRO A 72 -3.85 2.14 -10.12
CA PRO A 72 -4.01 3.58 -10.13
C PRO A 72 -3.16 4.28 -9.06
N GLU A 73 -2.52 5.38 -9.43
CA GLU A 73 -1.64 6.11 -8.51
C GLU A 73 -2.37 6.64 -7.27
N ASP A 74 -3.61 7.04 -7.42
CA ASP A 74 -4.46 7.51 -6.31
C ASP A 74 -4.77 6.41 -5.31
N VAL A 75 -4.91 5.15 -5.76
CA VAL A 75 -5.05 3.96 -4.91
C VAL A 75 -3.76 3.70 -4.12
N LEU A 76 -2.61 3.72 -4.79
CA LEU A 76 -1.31 3.53 -4.14
C LEU A 76 -1.04 4.65 -3.13
N ARG A 77 -1.28 5.90 -3.49
CA ARG A 77 -1.11 7.07 -2.64
C ARG A 77 -1.97 6.95 -1.38
N GLU A 78 -3.23 6.59 -1.54
CA GLU A 78 -4.14 6.41 -0.41
C GLU A 78 -3.67 5.29 0.54
N ALA A 79 -3.26 4.14 0.00
CA ALA A 79 -2.74 3.04 0.82
C ALA A 79 -1.47 3.43 1.59
N ILE A 80 -0.53 4.12 0.93
CA ILE A 80 0.72 4.59 1.54
C ILE A 80 0.43 5.64 2.62
N CYS A 81 -0.45 6.61 2.34
CA CYS A 81 -0.85 7.62 3.32
C CYS A 81 -1.50 6.99 4.55
N ASN A 82 -2.39 6.01 4.36
CA ASN A 82 -3.00 5.28 5.46
C ASN A 82 -1.96 4.53 6.29
N ALA A 83 -1.01 3.83 5.66
CA ALA A 83 0.07 3.15 6.36
C ALA A 83 0.89 4.13 7.22
N ILE A 84 1.22 5.31 6.71
CA ILE A 84 1.99 6.34 7.43
C ILE A 84 1.18 6.96 8.58
N VAL A 85 -0.11 7.26 8.35
CA VAL A 85 -0.97 7.93 9.33
C VAL A 85 -1.35 7.01 10.49
N HIS A 86 -1.56 5.73 10.20
CA HIS A 86 -2.04 4.75 11.20
C HIS A 86 -0.93 3.92 11.85
N ARG A 87 0.32 4.05 11.38
CA ARG A 87 1.47 3.34 11.91
C ARG A 87 1.74 3.64 13.39
N ASP A 88 2.22 2.64 14.13
CA ASP A 88 2.91 2.84 15.39
C ASP A 88 4.39 3.18 15.12
N TYR A 89 4.82 4.39 15.48
CA TYR A 89 6.18 4.87 15.26
C TYR A 89 7.19 4.40 16.31
N MET A 90 6.73 3.75 17.37
CA MET A 90 7.60 3.08 18.35
C MET A 90 7.98 1.66 17.91
N GLY A 91 7.26 1.12 16.95
CA GLY A 91 7.49 -0.21 16.41
C GLY A 91 8.49 -0.25 15.26
N VAL A 92 8.39 -1.28 14.41
CA VAL A 92 9.29 -1.50 13.28
C VAL A 92 8.89 -0.71 12.04
N HIS A 93 9.77 -0.66 11.03
CA HIS A 93 9.55 0.09 9.78
C HIS A 93 8.36 -0.44 8.96
N THR A 94 7.75 0.43 8.16
CA THR A 94 6.73 0.04 7.19
C THR A 94 7.37 -0.77 6.06
N GLN A 95 6.72 -1.84 5.63
CA GLN A 95 7.21 -2.75 4.60
C GLN A 95 6.21 -2.88 3.47
N MET A 96 6.70 -2.78 2.24
CA MET A 96 5.94 -3.09 1.04
C MET A 96 6.65 -4.21 0.28
N LYS A 97 5.97 -5.34 0.14
CA LYS A 97 6.44 -6.48 -0.65
C LYS A 97 5.68 -6.49 -1.96
N VAL A 98 6.40 -6.46 -3.07
CA VAL A 98 5.83 -6.47 -4.43
C VAL A 98 6.11 -7.83 -5.05
N TYR A 99 5.06 -8.60 -5.28
CA TYR A 99 5.06 -9.88 -6.00
C TYR A 99 4.51 -9.70 -7.41
N ASP A 100 4.56 -10.75 -8.21
CA ASP A 100 3.98 -10.73 -9.56
C ASP A 100 2.46 -10.57 -9.55
N ASP A 101 1.80 -11.14 -8.57
CA ASP A 101 0.34 -11.23 -8.46
C ASP A 101 -0.27 -10.29 -7.40
N CYS A 102 0.54 -9.67 -6.53
CA CYS A 102 0.04 -8.73 -5.52
C CYS A 102 1.10 -7.78 -4.98
N ILE A 103 0.63 -6.74 -4.31
CA ILE A 103 1.40 -5.88 -3.42
C ILE A 103 0.88 -6.07 -2.01
N MET A 104 1.77 -6.33 -1.08
CA MET A 104 1.49 -6.45 0.35
C MET A 104 2.13 -5.26 1.07
N LEU A 105 1.32 -4.41 1.68
CA LEU A 105 1.77 -3.27 2.46
C LEU A 105 1.44 -3.49 3.92
N TRP A 106 2.46 -3.66 4.72
CA TRP A 106 2.37 -3.85 6.16
C TRP A 106 2.91 -2.64 6.93
N ASN A 107 2.20 -2.23 7.97
CA ASN A 107 2.70 -1.28 8.96
C ASN A 107 2.40 -1.75 10.37
N ASP A 108 3.30 -1.46 11.29
CA ASP A 108 3.07 -1.73 12.71
C ASP A 108 1.90 -0.90 13.24
N GLY A 109 1.12 -1.49 14.16
CA GLY A 109 -0.11 -0.91 14.69
C GLY A 109 -1.36 -1.59 14.14
N LYS A 110 -2.02 -2.37 15.00
CA LYS A 110 -3.27 -3.08 14.67
C LYS A 110 -4.41 -2.12 14.41
N LEU A 111 -5.40 -2.59 13.67
CA LEU A 111 -6.72 -1.95 13.59
C LEU A 111 -7.32 -1.80 14.99
N PRO A 112 -8.14 -0.75 15.25
CA PRO A 112 -8.85 -0.61 16.50
C PRO A 112 -9.70 -1.84 16.82
N GLU A 113 -9.87 -2.14 18.11
CA GLU A 113 -10.70 -3.28 18.54
C GLU A 113 -12.12 -3.17 17.98
N GLY A 114 -12.64 -4.31 17.52
CA GLY A 114 -13.99 -4.40 16.94
C GLY A 114 -14.11 -3.84 15.52
N ILE A 115 -13.02 -3.39 14.90
CA ILE A 115 -12.97 -3.02 13.48
C ILE A 115 -12.36 -4.17 12.69
N ASP A 116 -13.15 -4.73 11.79
CA ASP A 116 -12.76 -5.73 10.80
C ASP A 116 -12.84 -5.14 9.39
N GLN A 117 -12.51 -5.93 8.38
CA GLN A 117 -12.55 -5.51 6.99
C GLN A 117 -13.94 -5.02 6.55
N GLU A 118 -15.02 -5.67 6.99
CA GLU A 118 -16.39 -5.31 6.60
C GLU A 118 -16.73 -3.91 7.13
N LYS A 119 -16.38 -3.64 8.39
CA LYS A 119 -16.59 -2.32 9.01
C LYS A 119 -15.70 -1.24 8.40
N LEU A 120 -14.48 -1.57 7.94
CA LEU A 120 -13.63 -0.64 7.22
C LEU A 120 -14.22 -0.22 5.88
N PHE A 121 -14.96 -1.11 5.22
CA PHE A 121 -15.65 -0.81 3.95
C PHE A 121 -17.00 -0.12 4.16
N ALA A 122 -17.56 -0.18 5.37
CA ALA A 122 -18.74 0.58 5.75
C ALA A 122 -18.39 2.06 6.03
N GLU A 123 -19.41 2.88 6.15
CA GLU A 123 -19.23 4.28 6.53
C GLU A 123 -18.80 4.36 8.01
N HIS A 124 -17.60 4.89 8.25
CA HIS A 124 -17.03 5.05 9.60
C HIS A 124 -16.28 6.38 9.73
N ALA A 125 -16.23 6.89 10.96
CA ALA A 125 -15.40 8.06 11.25
C ALA A 125 -13.92 7.66 11.26
N SER A 126 -13.08 8.43 10.56
CA SER A 126 -11.63 8.24 10.59
C SER A 126 -11.08 8.48 11.98
N GLN A 127 -10.35 7.50 12.52
CA GLN A 127 -9.67 7.60 13.82
C GLN A 127 -8.16 7.41 13.62
N PRO A 128 -7.45 8.45 13.15
CA PRO A 128 -6.03 8.32 12.88
C PRO A 128 -5.24 8.14 14.19
N ARG A 129 -4.33 7.15 14.20
CA ARG A 129 -3.39 6.94 15.32
C ARG A 129 -2.51 8.17 15.52
N ASN A 130 -2.04 8.77 14.43
CA ASN A 130 -1.16 9.94 14.43
C ASN A 130 -1.91 11.20 13.96
N ARG A 131 -2.73 11.79 14.82
CA ARG A 131 -3.60 12.94 14.49
C ARG A 131 -2.84 14.14 13.90
N ASN A 132 -1.64 14.44 14.39
CA ASN A 132 -0.82 15.54 13.86
C ASN A 132 -0.32 15.26 12.45
N ILE A 133 0.05 14.01 12.15
CA ILE A 133 0.44 13.59 10.81
C ILE A 133 -0.76 13.63 9.87
N ALA A 134 -1.91 13.10 10.29
CA ALA A 134 -3.15 13.15 9.52
C ALA A 134 -3.54 14.60 9.17
N ASN A 135 -3.50 15.52 10.15
CA ASN A 135 -3.79 16.93 9.92
C ASN A 135 -2.81 17.59 8.93
N ALA A 136 -1.52 17.27 9.02
CA ALA A 136 -0.54 17.77 8.07
C ALA A 136 -0.78 17.23 6.65
N PHE A 137 -1.10 15.94 6.52
CA PHE A 137 -1.42 15.30 5.24
C PHE A 137 -2.70 15.87 4.63
N TYR A 138 -3.72 16.13 5.44
CA TYR A 138 -4.94 16.81 5.01
C TYR A 138 -4.63 18.22 4.47
N LYS A 139 -3.88 19.05 5.21
CA LYS A 139 -3.49 20.40 4.78
C LYS A 139 -2.61 20.40 3.54
N ALA A 140 -1.82 19.35 3.35
CA ALA A 140 -0.99 19.15 2.15
C ALA A 140 -1.78 18.56 0.96
N GLY A 141 -3.06 18.23 1.12
CA GLY A 141 -3.90 17.68 0.06
C GLY A 141 -3.65 16.19 -0.24
N PHE A 142 -2.96 15.47 0.64
CA PHE A 142 -2.68 14.03 0.44
C PHE A 142 -3.85 13.13 0.82
N ILE A 143 -4.64 13.51 1.84
CA ILE A 143 -5.78 12.73 2.33
C ILE A 143 -7.03 13.60 2.51
N GLU A 144 -8.18 12.95 2.52
CA GLU A 144 -9.48 13.54 2.82
C GLU A 144 -9.89 13.26 4.28
N THR A 145 -10.79 14.08 4.86
CA THR A 145 -11.16 13.98 6.28
C THR A 145 -12.32 13.04 6.60
N TRP A 146 -13.04 12.56 5.61
CA TRP A 146 -14.37 11.95 5.79
C TRP A 146 -14.37 10.41 5.91
N GLY A 147 -13.23 9.77 6.21
CA GLY A 147 -13.15 8.30 6.34
C GLY A 147 -13.38 7.53 5.01
N ARG A 148 -13.26 8.20 3.88
CA ARG A 148 -13.53 7.60 2.55
C ARG A 148 -12.33 6.92 1.90
N GLY A 149 -11.16 6.96 2.55
CA GLY A 149 -9.90 6.50 1.97
C GLY A 149 -9.94 5.04 1.51
N ILE A 150 -10.44 4.15 2.38
CA ILE A 150 -10.56 2.72 2.05
C ILE A 150 -11.56 2.49 0.90
N ASN A 151 -12.68 3.20 0.89
CA ASN A 151 -13.63 3.14 -0.22
C ASN A 151 -13.03 3.67 -1.53
N LYS A 152 -12.16 4.68 -1.48
CA LYS A 152 -11.44 5.20 -2.65
C LYS A 152 -10.51 4.14 -3.24
N ILE A 153 -9.75 3.41 -2.40
CA ILE A 153 -8.92 2.27 -2.81
C ILE A 153 -9.80 1.23 -3.53
N ARG A 154 -10.89 0.79 -2.88
CA ARG A 154 -11.81 -0.20 -3.42
C ARG A 154 -12.39 0.21 -4.78
N GLN A 155 -12.90 1.44 -4.88
CA GLN A 155 -13.48 1.96 -6.11
C GLN A 155 -12.47 2.14 -7.23
N GLY A 156 -11.24 2.59 -6.91
CA GLY A 156 -10.16 2.72 -7.87
C GLY A 156 -9.77 1.38 -8.48
N LEU A 157 -9.62 0.33 -7.65
CA LEU A 157 -9.34 -1.03 -8.11
C LEU A 157 -10.49 -1.59 -8.96
N LYS A 158 -11.74 -1.40 -8.52
CA LYS A 158 -12.93 -1.85 -9.26
C LYS A 158 -13.02 -1.23 -10.67
N LYS A 159 -12.68 0.05 -10.82
CA LYS A 159 -12.65 0.72 -12.14
C LYS A 159 -11.65 0.09 -13.09
N MET A 160 -10.57 -0.48 -12.56
CA MET A 160 -9.54 -1.19 -13.34
C MET A 160 -9.85 -2.68 -13.53
N GLY A 161 -11.00 -3.16 -13.05
CA GLY A 161 -11.34 -4.58 -13.10
C GLY A 161 -10.46 -5.46 -12.19
N LEU A 162 -9.80 -4.85 -11.20
CA LEU A 162 -8.98 -5.57 -10.23
C LEU A 162 -9.82 -6.09 -9.06
N PRO A 163 -9.40 -7.19 -8.41
CA PRO A 163 -10.06 -7.71 -7.21
C PRO A 163 -10.08 -6.68 -6.08
N GLU A 164 -11.05 -6.85 -5.17
CA GLU A 164 -11.09 -6.05 -3.94
C GLU A 164 -9.85 -6.31 -3.09
N PRO A 165 -9.30 -5.28 -2.41
CA PRO A 165 -8.16 -5.44 -1.52
C PRO A 165 -8.59 -6.20 -0.28
N THR A 166 -7.65 -6.88 0.39
CA THR A 166 -7.85 -7.39 1.74
C THR A 166 -7.13 -6.50 2.75
N ILE A 167 -7.74 -6.29 3.92
CA ILE A 167 -7.17 -5.51 5.02
C ILE A 167 -7.40 -6.30 6.29
N GLU A 168 -6.31 -6.67 6.96
CA GLU A 168 -6.38 -7.52 8.13
C GLU A 168 -5.32 -7.18 9.19
N ASN A 169 -5.56 -7.58 10.42
CA ASN A 169 -4.52 -7.58 11.43
C ASN A 169 -3.56 -8.73 11.17
N HIS A 170 -2.27 -8.42 11.06
CA HIS A 170 -1.22 -9.41 10.84
C HIS A 170 -0.05 -9.16 11.80
N VAL A 171 0.23 -10.14 12.65
CA VAL A 171 1.23 -10.04 13.75
C VAL A 171 0.91 -8.84 14.66
N SER A 172 1.81 -7.85 14.76
CA SER A 172 1.65 -6.62 15.55
C SER A 172 1.01 -5.48 14.77
N GLY A 173 0.76 -5.66 13.47
CA GLY A 173 0.41 -4.58 12.55
C GLY A 173 -0.86 -4.81 11.76
N THR A 174 -1.03 -3.96 10.76
CA THR A 174 -2.08 -4.03 9.75
C THR A 174 -1.45 -4.34 8.40
N LEU A 175 -2.01 -5.31 7.69
CA LEU A 175 -1.64 -5.71 6.35
C LEU A 175 -2.76 -5.34 5.37
N ILE A 176 -2.40 -4.60 4.31
CA ILE A 176 -3.25 -4.43 3.14
C ILE A 176 -2.64 -5.18 1.96
N THR A 177 -3.45 -6.00 1.29
CA THR A 177 -3.05 -6.70 0.07
C THR A 177 -3.84 -6.17 -1.11
N ILE A 178 -3.14 -5.70 -2.13
CA ILE A 178 -3.68 -5.21 -3.40
C ILE A 178 -3.29 -6.22 -4.48
N TYR A 179 -4.28 -6.83 -5.13
CA TYR A 179 -4.05 -7.82 -6.18
C TYR A 179 -3.73 -7.15 -7.51
N ARG A 180 -2.80 -7.73 -8.26
CA ARG A 180 -2.37 -7.27 -9.58
C ARG A 180 -2.97 -8.16 -10.66
N ASN A 181 -3.35 -7.56 -11.77
CA ASN A 181 -3.74 -8.31 -12.96
C ASN A 181 -2.50 -8.49 -13.84
N VAL A 182 -1.65 -9.44 -13.49
CA VAL A 182 -0.54 -9.82 -14.38
C VAL A 182 -1.14 -10.67 -15.48
N GLY A 183 -1.37 -10.05 -16.63
CA GLY A 183 -1.80 -10.75 -17.83
C GLY A 183 -0.81 -11.87 -18.18
N VAL A 184 -1.08 -13.05 -17.66
CA VAL A 184 -0.59 -14.29 -18.26
C VAL A 184 -1.45 -14.46 -19.51
N ASN A 185 -0.82 -14.29 -20.67
CA ASN A 185 -1.34 -14.57 -21.99
C ASN A 185 -2.68 -15.36 -22.00
N GLY A 186 -3.79 -14.67 -22.19
CA GLY A 186 -4.95 -15.21 -22.86
C GLY A 186 -5.95 -16.07 -22.08
N THR A 187 -5.97 -16.10 -20.75
CA THR A 187 -7.09 -16.70 -20.02
C THR A 187 -7.45 -15.88 -18.78
N ASN A 188 -8.61 -15.23 -18.83
CA ASN A 188 -9.26 -14.56 -17.70
C ASN A 188 -9.61 -15.60 -16.62
N ASN A 189 -8.74 -15.82 -15.67
CA ASN A 189 -8.97 -16.69 -14.54
C ASN A 189 -8.90 -15.88 -13.24
N THR A 190 -9.91 -15.04 -13.01
CA THR A 190 -10.08 -14.23 -11.79
C THR A 190 -10.11 -15.06 -10.50
N ASN A 191 -10.41 -16.36 -10.60
CA ASN A 191 -10.52 -17.25 -9.44
C ASN A 191 -9.17 -17.75 -8.90
N ASN A 192 -8.05 -17.54 -9.60
CA ASN A 192 -6.74 -18.09 -9.23
C ASN A 192 -5.79 -17.06 -8.60
N VAL A 193 -6.06 -15.76 -8.76
CA VAL A 193 -5.18 -14.68 -8.28
C VAL A 193 -5.14 -14.62 -6.74
N GLY A 194 -6.31 -14.76 -6.09
CA GLY A 194 -6.39 -14.72 -4.63
C GLY A 194 -5.74 -15.90 -3.90
N ASN A 195 -5.63 -17.08 -4.56
CA ASN A 195 -5.06 -18.28 -3.93
C ASN A 195 -3.52 -18.28 -3.94
N LYS A 196 -2.89 -17.62 -4.89
CA LYS A 196 -1.44 -17.55 -4.99
C LYS A 196 -0.87 -16.57 -3.97
N CYS A 197 -1.49 -15.39 -3.85
CA CYS A 197 -1.08 -14.38 -2.88
C CYS A 197 -1.26 -14.81 -1.41
N ARG A 198 -2.28 -15.61 -1.10
CA ARG A 198 -2.47 -16.19 0.26
C ARG A 198 -1.34 -17.12 0.69
N LYS A 199 -0.58 -17.70 -0.24
CA LYS A 199 0.62 -18.51 0.08
C LYS A 199 1.80 -17.66 0.56
N HIS A 200 1.81 -16.36 0.26
CA HIS A 200 2.84 -15.43 0.69
C HIS A 200 2.60 -14.87 2.11
N VAL A 201 1.39 -15.05 2.64
CA VAL A 201 1.08 -14.81 4.06
C VAL A 201 1.51 -16.08 4.80
N GLY A 202 2.78 -16.20 5.11
CA GLY A 202 3.36 -17.39 5.72
C GLY A 202 2.61 -17.78 7.00
N ASN A 203 2.22 -19.05 7.11
CA ASN A 203 2.02 -19.72 8.38
C ASN A 203 3.40 -19.85 9.03
N GLU A 204 3.89 -18.83 9.70
CA GLU A 204 5.00 -19.01 10.63
C GLU A 204 4.44 -19.15 12.05
N PRO A 205 4.56 -20.35 12.65
CA PRO A 205 4.53 -20.45 14.10
C PRO A 205 5.89 -19.98 14.62
N TYR A 206 5.89 -18.91 15.41
CA TYR A 206 6.99 -18.65 16.33
C TYR A 206 6.79 -19.47 17.59
#